data_431a500f7aa1e096b65e5904d63a76fd
#
_entry.id   431a500f7aa1e096b65e5904d63a76fd
#
_cell.length_a   1.000
_cell.length_b   1.000
_cell.length_c   1.000
_cell.angle_alpha   90.00
_cell.angle_beta   90.00
_cell.angle_gamma   90.00
#
_symmetry.space_group_name_H-M   'P 1'
#
loop_
_entity.id
_entity.type
_entity.pdbx_description
1 polymer ?
#
loop_
_entity_poly.entity_id
_entity_poly.type
_entity_poly.pdbx_seq_one_letter_code
_entity_poly.pdbx_strand_id
1 'polypeptide(L)'
;QTLVNTVNCVGVMGAGIALECRLRYPEMHDKYVQLCAENKVDIGLLWIYKSPDRWILNFPTKKHWKYHSKKEYLNAGLDKFLNTYKEKQIKSIAFPLLGADKGGIPQDESLRIMTAYLEKVDAEIEIYKYDATASDDLYDKTKDWLLSQDIEQISESTKLRKNYVAKVVDAIQSPNIVQLNQLARIQGIGIKTLEKIFSLAQSSLVNEPNMTAGQQSLLWKSSSVSSKKA
;
A
#
# COMPACT_ATOMS: atom_id res chain seq x y z
N GLN A 1 4.08 2.60 13.97
CA GLN A 1 2.94 3.30 13.35
C GLN A 1 2.10 2.33 12.54
N THR A 2 0.76 2.48 12.58
CA THR A 2 -0.17 1.71 11.75
C THR A 2 -0.40 2.45 10.43
N LEU A 3 -0.39 1.74 9.30
CA LEU A 3 -0.73 2.29 7.99
C LEU A 3 -2.11 1.79 7.56
N VAL A 4 -2.97 2.67 7.06
CA VAL A 4 -4.27 2.28 6.52
C VAL A 4 -4.15 1.90 5.04
N ASN A 5 -4.55 0.69 4.72
CA ASN A 5 -4.70 0.18 3.37
C ASN A 5 -6.17 0.16 2.96
N THR A 6 -6.54 0.91 1.94
CA THR A 6 -7.91 0.93 1.43
C THR A 6 -8.17 -0.24 0.49
N VAL A 7 -9.17 -1.08 0.82
CA VAL A 7 -9.46 -2.32 0.10
C VAL A 7 -10.91 -2.39 -0.39
N ASN A 8 -11.23 -3.40 -1.20
CA ASN A 8 -12.59 -3.80 -1.54
C ASN A 8 -12.97 -5.10 -0.82
N CYS A 9 -14.19 -5.60 -1.02
CA CYS A 9 -14.68 -6.81 -0.35
C CYS A 9 -14.55 -8.08 -1.21
N VAL A 10 -13.83 -8.04 -2.35
CA VAL A 10 -13.76 -9.16 -3.31
C VAL A 10 -12.34 -9.63 -3.63
N GLY A 11 -11.37 -9.32 -2.76
CA GLY A 11 -10.02 -9.90 -2.85
C GLY A 11 -9.10 -9.28 -3.90
N VAL A 12 -9.39 -8.08 -4.44
CA VAL A 12 -8.59 -7.47 -5.50
C VAL A 12 -7.78 -6.28 -4.99
N MET A 13 -6.47 -6.41 -4.99
CA MET A 13 -5.49 -5.33 -4.73
C MET A 13 -4.73 -5.04 -6.02
N GLY A 14 -5.30 -4.23 -6.90
CA GLY A 14 -4.81 -4.02 -8.27
C GLY A 14 -4.31 -2.63 -8.61
N ALA A 15 -4.45 -1.64 -7.71
CA ALA A 15 -4.04 -0.26 -7.95
C ALA A 15 -3.86 0.52 -6.64
N GLY A 16 -3.16 1.66 -6.71
CA GLY A 16 -2.93 2.58 -5.60
C GLY A 16 -2.29 1.89 -4.39
N ILE A 17 -2.60 2.37 -3.20
CA ILE A 17 -2.02 1.84 -1.96
C ILE A 17 -2.29 0.35 -1.75
N ALA A 18 -3.41 -0.18 -2.26
CA ALA A 18 -3.70 -1.62 -2.17
C ALA A 18 -2.69 -2.45 -2.97
N LEU A 19 -2.30 -2.01 -4.17
CA LEU A 19 -1.27 -2.68 -4.96
C LEU A 19 0.10 -2.59 -4.26
N GLU A 20 0.45 -1.45 -3.71
CA GLU A 20 1.70 -1.29 -2.95
C GLU A 20 1.73 -2.23 -1.75
N CYS A 21 0.65 -2.29 -0.98
CA CYS A 21 0.53 -3.23 0.13
C CYS A 21 0.62 -4.69 -0.31
N ARG A 22 0.06 -5.05 -1.46
CA ARG A 22 0.16 -6.41 -2.03
C ARG A 22 1.61 -6.78 -2.34
N LEU A 23 2.38 -5.84 -2.91
CA LEU A 23 3.77 -6.09 -3.30
C LEU A 23 4.72 -6.03 -2.09
N ARG A 24 4.42 -5.22 -1.07
CA ARG A 24 5.21 -5.14 0.17
C ARG A 24 4.92 -6.27 1.14
N TYR A 25 3.67 -6.75 1.19
CA TYR A 25 3.18 -7.73 2.18
C TYR A 25 2.40 -8.85 1.47
N PRO A 26 3.09 -9.74 0.71
CA PRO A 26 2.43 -10.80 -0.05
C PRO A 26 1.59 -11.73 0.82
N GLU A 27 2.08 -12.10 2.02
CA GLU A 27 1.32 -12.94 2.96
C GLU A 27 0.03 -12.27 3.46
N MET A 28 0.05 -10.95 3.66
CA MET A 28 -1.14 -10.18 3.97
C MET A 28 -2.15 -10.24 2.84
N HIS A 29 -1.68 -10.12 1.59
CA HIS A 29 -2.54 -10.20 0.42
C HIS A 29 -3.21 -11.58 0.31
N ASP A 30 -2.47 -12.67 0.49
CA ASP A 30 -3.01 -14.04 0.45
C ASP A 30 -4.07 -14.23 1.54
N LYS A 31 -3.81 -13.75 2.75
CA LYS A 31 -4.79 -13.79 3.84
C LYS A 31 -6.02 -12.96 3.55
N TYR A 32 -5.86 -11.77 2.96
CA TYR A 32 -6.99 -10.93 2.55
C TYR A 32 -7.87 -11.63 1.50
N VAL A 33 -7.26 -12.26 0.48
CA VAL A 33 -7.99 -13.02 -0.54
C VAL A 33 -8.80 -14.14 0.10
N GLN A 34 -8.19 -14.90 1.02
CA GLN A 34 -8.88 -15.94 1.78
C GLN A 34 -10.07 -15.38 2.57
N LEU A 35 -9.86 -14.29 3.33
CA LEU A 35 -10.93 -13.66 4.12
C LEU A 35 -12.09 -13.15 3.25
N CYS A 36 -11.79 -12.63 2.05
CA CYS A 36 -12.82 -12.24 1.10
C CYS A 36 -13.61 -13.44 0.58
N ALA A 37 -12.94 -14.55 0.25
CA ALA A 37 -13.59 -15.79 -0.19
C ALA A 37 -14.50 -16.39 0.89
N GLU A 38 -14.15 -16.19 2.17
CA GLU A 38 -14.93 -16.60 3.34
C GLU A 38 -16.02 -15.58 3.74
N ASN A 39 -16.23 -14.51 2.95
CA ASN A 39 -17.14 -13.39 3.24
C ASN A 39 -16.88 -12.70 4.61
N LYS A 40 -15.63 -12.70 5.07
CA LYS A 40 -15.19 -12.06 6.32
C LYS A 40 -14.70 -10.63 6.16
N VAL A 41 -14.66 -10.11 4.93
CA VAL A 41 -14.33 -8.71 4.61
C VAL A 41 -15.58 -8.03 4.10
N ASP A 42 -16.07 -7.04 4.83
CA ASP A 42 -17.18 -6.22 4.41
C ASP A 42 -17.03 -4.77 4.89
N ILE A 43 -17.90 -3.88 4.40
CA ILE A 43 -17.93 -2.48 4.81
C ILE A 43 -18.14 -2.39 6.32
N GLY A 44 -17.31 -1.56 6.98
CA GLY A 44 -17.33 -1.42 8.43
C GLY A 44 -16.61 -2.54 9.20
N LEU A 45 -16.11 -3.59 8.53
CA LEU A 45 -15.26 -4.62 9.14
C LEU A 45 -13.79 -4.30 8.88
N LEU A 46 -13.08 -3.89 9.91
CA LEU A 46 -11.65 -3.55 9.83
C LEU A 46 -10.80 -4.75 10.25
N TRP A 47 -9.74 -5.00 9.50
CA TRP A 47 -8.81 -6.08 9.78
C TRP A 47 -7.38 -5.58 9.87
N ILE A 48 -6.66 -5.92 10.96
CA ILE A 48 -5.26 -5.56 11.17
C ILE A 48 -4.37 -6.75 10.84
N TYR A 49 -3.42 -6.50 9.93
CA TYR A 49 -2.28 -7.37 9.71
C TYR A 49 -1.08 -6.80 10.46
N LYS A 50 -0.44 -7.62 11.29
CA LYS A 50 0.73 -7.25 12.08
C LYS A 50 1.98 -7.80 11.42
N SER A 51 2.73 -6.94 10.72
CA SER A 51 4.06 -7.28 10.25
C SER A 51 5.13 -6.83 11.26
N PRO A 52 6.37 -7.33 11.16
CA PRO A 52 7.44 -6.95 12.09
C PRO A 52 7.78 -5.46 12.09
N ASP A 53 7.65 -4.80 10.95
CA ASP A 53 8.03 -3.38 10.77
C ASP A 53 6.86 -2.42 11.07
N ARG A 54 5.63 -2.78 10.71
CA ARG A 54 4.44 -1.95 10.99
C ARG A 54 3.14 -2.75 10.89
N TRP A 55 2.09 -2.20 11.46
CA TRP A 55 0.76 -2.78 11.32
C TRP A 55 0.04 -2.18 10.12
N ILE A 56 -0.75 -3.00 9.41
CA ILE A 56 -1.57 -2.57 8.28
C ILE A 56 -3.04 -2.76 8.66
N LEU A 57 -3.76 -1.65 8.73
CA LEU A 57 -5.21 -1.65 8.92
C LEU A 57 -5.90 -1.71 7.56
N ASN A 58 -6.42 -2.87 7.20
CA ASN A 58 -7.21 -3.03 5.98
C ASN A 58 -8.61 -2.46 6.20
N PHE A 59 -8.92 -1.41 5.41
CA PHE A 59 -10.13 -0.60 5.54
C PHE A 59 -10.97 -0.73 4.26
N PRO A 60 -12.09 -1.48 4.27
CA PRO A 60 -12.94 -1.63 3.09
C PRO A 60 -13.65 -0.31 2.75
N THR A 61 -13.28 0.28 1.62
CA THR A 61 -13.90 1.51 1.07
C THR A 61 -14.80 1.22 -0.13
N LYS A 62 -14.81 -0.03 -0.63
CA LYS A 62 -15.60 -0.49 -1.77
C LYS A 62 -16.16 -1.87 -1.54
N LYS A 63 -17.38 -2.14 -1.99
CA LYS A 63 -17.91 -3.51 -2.09
C LYS A 63 -17.20 -4.31 -3.18
N HIS A 64 -16.95 -3.67 -4.32
CA HIS A 64 -16.32 -4.28 -5.48
C HIS A 64 -15.39 -3.27 -6.16
N TRP A 65 -14.24 -3.73 -6.69
CA TRP A 65 -13.21 -2.87 -7.27
C TRP A 65 -13.67 -2.02 -8.47
N LYS A 66 -14.69 -2.48 -9.21
CA LYS A 66 -15.25 -1.78 -10.38
C LYS A 66 -16.10 -0.56 -10.01
N TYR A 67 -16.67 -0.52 -8.80
CA TYR A 67 -17.62 0.50 -8.40
C TYR A 67 -16.95 1.59 -7.57
N HIS A 68 -17.59 2.76 -7.52
CA HIS A 68 -17.15 3.86 -6.67
C HIS A 68 -17.36 3.55 -5.19
N SER A 69 -16.55 4.20 -4.37
CA SER A 69 -16.77 4.31 -2.93
C SER A 69 -18.04 5.12 -2.65
N LYS A 70 -18.65 4.88 -1.50
CA LYS A 70 -19.78 5.67 -1.02
C LYS A 70 -19.42 6.29 0.33
N LYS A 71 -19.99 7.44 0.65
CA LYS A 71 -19.77 8.13 1.94
C LYS A 71 -20.13 7.23 3.12
N GLU A 72 -21.22 6.48 2.99
CA GLU A 72 -21.70 5.54 4.01
C GLU A 72 -20.65 4.45 4.32
N TYR A 73 -19.81 4.08 3.32
CA TYR A 73 -18.74 3.10 3.52
C TYR A 73 -17.62 3.68 4.38
N LEU A 74 -17.28 4.94 4.15
CA LEU A 74 -16.29 5.66 4.95
C LEU A 74 -16.80 5.83 6.39
N ASN A 75 -18.04 6.31 6.54
CA ASN A 75 -18.66 6.50 7.84
C ASN A 75 -18.68 5.20 8.65
N ALA A 76 -19.12 4.08 8.06
CA ALA A 76 -19.16 2.79 8.76
C ALA A 76 -17.76 2.31 9.20
N GLY A 77 -16.74 2.47 8.37
CA GLY A 77 -15.38 2.09 8.73
C GLY A 77 -14.75 3.04 9.77
N LEU A 78 -14.96 4.35 9.65
CA LEU A 78 -14.46 5.34 10.62
C LEU A 78 -15.15 5.20 11.97
N ASP A 79 -16.46 4.93 12.00
CA ASP A 79 -17.19 4.63 13.23
C ASP A 79 -16.62 3.37 13.91
N LYS A 80 -16.40 2.30 13.13
CA LYS A 80 -15.75 1.09 13.65
C LYS A 80 -14.36 1.37 14.21
N PHE A 81 -13.55 2.18 13.50
CA PHE A 81 -12.23 2.57 13.96
C PHE A 81 -12.31 3.35 15.29
N LEU A 82 -13.14 4.38 15.36
CA LEU A 82 -13.34 5.21 16.54
C LEU A 82 -13.73 4.37 17.77
N ASN A 83 -14.56 3.35 17.58
CA ASN A 83 -15.03 2.50 18.68
C ASN A 83 -14.04 1.40 19.09
N THR A 84 -12.98 1.14 18.29
CA THR A 84 -12.12 -0.04 18.55
C THR A 84 -10.61 0.27 18.62
N TYR A 85 -10.13 1.45 18.22
CA TYR A 85 -8.69 1.74 18.14
C TYR A 85 -7.96 1.60 19.49
N LYS A 86 -8.61 1.96 20.62
CA LYS A 86 -8.03 1.82 21.95
C LYS A 86 -7.86 0.35 22.34
N GLU A 87 -8.90 -0.47 22.12
CA GLU A 87 -8.84 -1.93 22.35
C GLU A 87 -7.74 -2.58 21.51
N LYS A 88 -7.57 -2.10 20.28
CA LYS A 88 -6.50 -2.57 19.36
C LYS A 88 -5.13 -1.95 19.64
N GLN A 89 -5.02 -1.09 20.67
CA GLN A 89 -3.78 -0.45 21.08
C GLN A 89 -3.10 0.38 19.96
N ILE A 90 -3.87 0.99 19.08
CA ILE A 90 -3.36 1.87 18.02
C ILE A 90 -3.05 3.23 18.65
N LYS A 91 -1.76 3.58 18.70
CA LYS A 91 -1.25 4.85 19.25
C LYS A 91 -0.86 5.86 18.19
N SER A 92 -0.53 5.39 16.99
CA SER A 92 -0.14 6.21 15.85
C SER A 92 -0.62 5.55 14.57
N ILE A 93 -1.26 6.32 13.68
CA ILE A 93 -1.86 5.81 12.45
C ILE A 93 -1.81 6.82 11.31
N ALA A 94 -1.43 6.34 10.12
CA ALA A 94 -1.40 7.10 8.90
C ALA A 94 -2.53 6.64 7.95
N PHE A 95 -3.34 7.59 7.52
CA PHE A 95 -4.44 7.37 6.58
C PHE A 95 -4.12 7.94 5.21
N PRO A 96 -4.42 7.26 4.10
CA PRO A 96 -4.64 7.95 2.83
C PRO A 96 -5.99 8.67 2.85
N LEU A 97 -6.27 9.55 1.90
CA LEU A 97 -7.62 10.08 1.71
C LEU A 97 -8.57 8.94 1.31
N LEU A 98 -9.43 8.54 2.25
CA LEU A 98 -10.32 7.39 2.11
C LEU A 98 -11.31 7.59 0.96
N GLY A 99 -11.39 6.59 0.07
CA GLY A 99 -12.34 6.61 -1.03
C GLY A 99 -12.10 7.68 -2.10
N ALA A 100 -11.02 8.46 -2.01
CA ALA A 100 -10.58 9.37 -3.06
C ALA A 100 -9.95 8.62 -4.26
N ASP A 101 -9.37 9.31 -5.21
CA ASP A 101 -8.73 8.76 -6.42
C ASP A 101 -9.56 7.66 -7.10
N LYS A 102 -9.15 6.41 -6.96
CA LYS A 102 -9.85 5.26 -7.52
C LYS A 102 -11.22 4.99 -6.88
N GLY A 103 -11.51 5.65 -5.74
CA GLY A 103 -12.80 5.58 -5.08
C GLY A 103 -13.83 6.57 -5.62
N GLY A 104 -13.38 7.69 -6.21
CA GLY A 104 -14.23 8.67 -6.86
C GLY A 104 -14.89 9.68 -5.91
N ILE A 105 -14.61 9.64 -4.61
CA ILE A 105 -15.04 10.68 -3.67
C ILE A 105 -14.10 11.89 -3.82
N PRO A 106 -14.61 13.13 -3.95
CA PRO A 106 -13.78 14.33 -3.97
C PRO A 106 -12.86 14.41 -2.74
N GLN A 107 -11.61 14.85 -2.95
CA GLN A 107 -10.60 14.83 -1.88
C GLN A 107 -10.99 15.68 -0.67
N ASP A 108 -11.54 16.86 -0.88
CA ASP A 108 -12.03 17.77 0.15
C ASP A 108 -13.22 17.17 0.93
N GLU A 109 -14.09 16.44 0.25
CA GLU A 109 -15.20 15.73 0.88
C GLU A 109 -14.71 14.56 1.72
N SER A 110 -13.78 13.75 1.19
CA SER A 110 -13.13 12.68 1.95
C SER A 110 -12.47 13.24 3.21
N LEU A 111 -11.67 14.30 3.07
CA LEU A 111 -11.01 14.94 4.20
C LEU A 111 -12.01 15.43 5.24
N ARG A 112 -13.09 16.10 4.83
CA ARG A 112 -14.14 16.60 5.74
C ARG A 112 -14.79 15.44 6.53
N ILE A 113 -15.11 14.33 5.85
CA ILE A 113 -15.67 13.15 6.51
C ILE A 113 -14.65 12.60 7.53
N MET A 114 -13.41 12.40 7.12
CA MET A 114 -12.36 11.85 7.97
C MET A 114 -12.14 12.72 9.22
N THR A 115 -12.00 14.03 9.05
CA THR A 115 -11.77 14.98 10.15
C THR A 115 -12.86 14.89 11.20
N ALA A 116 -14.14 14.82 10.81
CA ALA A 116 -15.28 14.75 11.74
C ALA A 116 -15.23 13.52 12.70
N TYR A 117 -14.57 12.44 12.29
CA TYR A 117 -14.34 11.26 13.14
C TYR A 117 -12.99 11.31 13.86
N LEU A 118 -11.93 11.66 13.14
CA LEU A 118 -10.56 11.51 13.61
C LEU A 118 -10.18 12.57 14.67
N GLU A 119 -10.83 13.72 14.69
CA GLU A 119 -10.68 14.73 15.77
C GLU A 119 -11.10 14.20 17.15
N LYS A 120 -11.89 13.12 17.20
CA LYS A 120 -12.35 12.48 18.45
C LYS A 120 -11.40 11.38 18.93
N VAL A 121 -10.37 11.07 18.16
CA VAL A 121 -9.44 9.98 18.43
C VAL A 121 -8.25 10.49 19.20
N ASP A 122 -7.97 9.90 20.36
CA ASP A 122 -6.81 10.19 21.20
C ASP A 122 -5.62 9.31 20.78
N ALA A 123 -5.07 9.58 19.61
CA ALA A 123 -3.89 8.97 19.03
C ALA A 123 -3.23 9.93 18.06
N GLU A 124 -1.95 9.69 17.73
CA GLU A 124 -1.26 10.44 16.69
C GLU A 124 -1.81 10.05 15.31
N ILE A 125 -2.40 11.01 14.59
CA ILE A 125 -3.05 10.78 13.31
C ILE A 125 -2.40 11.63 12.24
N GLU A 126 -2.08 10.99 11.13
CA GLU A 126 -1.61 11.63 9.91
C GLU A 126 -2.54 11.28 8.75
N ILE A 127 -2.80 12.26 7.88
CA ILE A 127 -3.58 12.07 6.65
C ILE A 127 -2.70 12.48 5.48
N TYR A 128 -2.49 11.53 4.55
CA TYR A 128 -1.63 11.72 3.38
C TYR A 128 -2.44 11.82 2.10
N LYS A 129 -2.05 12.77 1.26
CA LYS A 129 -2.45 12.82 -0.15
C LYS A 129 -1.41 12.07 -0.99
N TYR A 130 -1.87 11.41 -2.05
CA TYR A 130 -0.98 10.78 -3.01
C TYR A 130 -0.16 11.84 -3.76
N ASP A 131 1.14 11.66 -3.77
CA ASP A 131 2.09 12.43 -4.57
C ASP A 131 2.80 11.49 -5.54
N ALA A 132 2.61 11.68 -6.83
CA ALA A 132 3.18 10.85 -7.89
C ALA A 132 4.70 11.02 -8.04
N THR A 133 5.28 12.03 -7.39
CA THR A 133 6.72 12.35 -7.44
C THR A 133 7.46 11.96 -6.16
N ALA A 134 6.73 11.54 -5.12
CA ALA A 134 7.35 11.10 -3.87
C ALA A 134 8.22 9.85 -4.09
N SER A 135 9.33 9.78 -3.38
CA SER A 135 10.21 8.59 -3.39
C SER A 135 9.49 7.35 -2.84
N ASP A 136 9.82 6.21 -3.38
CA ASP A 136 9.28 4.90 -2.98
C ASP A 136 10.46 3.97 -2.65
N ASP A 137 10.68 3.74 -1.35
CA ASP A 137 11.81 2.97 -0.84
C ASP A 137 11.89 1.52 -1.36
N LEU A 138 10.73 0.88 -1.57
CA LEU A 138 10.69 -0.46 -2.14
C LEU A 138 11.00 -0.42 -3.64
N TYR A 139 10.48 0.59 -4.35
CA TYR A 139 10.80 0.79 -5.75
C TYR A 139 12.29 1.02 -5.93
N ASP A 140 12.89 1.96 -5.18
CA ASP A 140 14.30 2.33 -5.30
C ASP A 140 15.21 1.11 -5.04
N LYS A 141 15.00 0.39 -3.94
CA LYS A 141 15.75 -0.84 -3.61
C LYS A 141 15.59 -1.92 -4.68
N THR A 142 14.35 -2.11 -5.18
CA THR A 142 14.11 -3.11 -6.23
C THR A 142 14.76 -2.70 -7.55
N LYS A 143 14.76 -1.41 -7.88
CA LYS A 143 15.44 -0.87 -9.07
C LYS A 143 16.94 -1.13 -9.01
N ASP A 144 17.58 -0.76 -7.91
CA ASP A 144 19.04 -0.95 -7.75
C ASP A 144 19.40 -2.42 -7.84
N TRP A 145 18.64 -3.29 -7.16
CA TRP A 145 18.83 -4.73 -7.21
C TRP A 145 18.61 -5.26 -8.64
N LEU A 146 17.49 -4.91 -9.29
CA LEU A 146 17.12 -5.40 -10.62
C LEU A 146 18.16 -5.03 -11.69
N LEU A 147 18.73 -3.82 -11.61
CA LEU A 147 19.74 -3.33 -12.52
C LEU A 147 21.12 -3.97 -12.29
N SER A 148 21.36 -4.55 -11.14
CA SER A 148 22.59 -5.30 -10.82
C SER A 148 22.53 -6.77 -11.23
N GLN A 149 21.36 -7.28 -11.63
CA GLN A 149 21.17 -8.69 -11.95
C GLN A 149 21.14 -8.97 -13.46
N ASP A 150 21.46 -10.18 -13.82
CA ASP A 150 21.28 -10.69 -15.17
C ASP A 150 19.82 -11.09 -15.44
N ILE A 151 19.30 -10.74 -16.62
CA ILE A 151 17.92 -11.05 -17.05
C ILE A 151 17.68 -12.57 -17.06
N GLU A 152 18.69 -13.36 -17.46
CA GLU A 152 18.64 -14.82 -17.45
C GLU A 152 18.38 -15.35 -16.05
N GLN A 153 19.16 -14.88 -15.07
CA GLN A 153 19.06 -15.32 -13.67
C GLN A 153 17.69 -14.96 -13.06
N ILE A 154 17.19 -13.74 -13.34
CA ILE A 154 15.85 -13.33 -12.90
C ILE A 154 14.78 -14.20 -13.56
N SER A 155 14.90 -14.47 -14.87
CA SER A 155 13.96 -15.31 -15.62
C SER A 155 13.88 -16.72 -15.04
N GLU A 156 15.01 -17.34 -14.74
CA GLU A 156 15.10 -18.69 -14.14
C GLU A 156 14.50 -18.72 -12.73
N SER A 157 14.90 -17.76 -11.87
CA SER A 157 14.45 -17.70 -10.48
C SER A 157 12.95 -17.41 -10.34
N THR A 158 12.42 -16.55 -11.21
CA THR A 158 11.00 -16.16 -11.18
C THR A 158 10.10 -17.06 -12.02
N LYS A 159 10.68 -17.89 -12.90
CA LYS A 159 9.96 -18.64 -13.95
C LYS A 159 9.12 -17.73 -14.86
N LEU A 160 9.61 -16.49 -15.09
CA LEU A 160 9.06 -15.56 -16.06
C LEU A 160 9.82 -15.70 -17.39
N ARG A 161 9.13 -15.45 -18.50
CA ARG A 161 9.82 -15.38 -19.80
C ARG A 161 10.72 -14.12 -19.83
N LYS A 162 11.90 -14.24 -20.43
CA LYS A 162 12.90 -13.16 -20.52
C LYS A 162 12.31 -11.83 -21.04
N ASN A 163 11.40 -11.88 -22.02
CA ASN A 163 10.77 -10.69 -22.56
C ASN A 163 9.91 -9.91 -21.54
N TYR A 164 9.33 -10.58 -20.54
CA TYR A 164 8.61 -9.90 -19.46
C TYR A 164 9.57 -9.26 -18.46
N VAL A 165 10.68 -9.95 -18.15
CA VAL A 165 11.74 -9.41 -17.28
C VAL A 165 12.37 -8.21 -17.94
N ALA A 166 12.82 -8.31 -19.20
CA ALA A 166 13.39 -7.22 -19.97
C ALA A 166 12.48 -6.00 -20.00
N LYS A 167 11.18 -6.21 -20.21
CA LYS A 167 10.21 -5.10 -20.21
C LYS A 167 10.12 -4.36 -18.88
N VAL A 168 10.25 -5.05 -17.75
CA VAL A 168 10.30 -4.41 -16.42
C VAL A 168 11.61 -3.69 -16.22
N VAL A 169 12.75 -4.27 -16.66
CA VAL A 169 14.07 -3.63 -16.63
C VAL A 169 14.08 -2.33 -17.44
N ASP A 170 13.54 -2.35 -18.67
CA ASP A 170 13.44 -1.16 -19.51
C ASP A 170 12.56 -0.08 -18.85
N ALA A 171 11.42 -0.50 -18.29
CA ALA A 171 10.48 0.42 -17.65
C ALA A 171 11.07 1.09 -16.40
N ILE A 172 11.81 0.34 -15.59
CA ILE A 172 12.36 0.84 -14.32
C ILE A 172 13.54 1.82 -14.55
N GLN A 173 14.15 1.81 -15.74
CA GLN A 173 15.17 2.78 -16.15
C GLN A 173 14.57 4.14 -16.57
N SER A 174 13.27 4.20 -16.84
CA SER A 174 12.61 5.44 -17.23
C SER A 174 12.65 6.47 -16.09
N PRO A 175 13.10 7.72 -16.36
CA PRO A 175 13.13 8.77 -15.33
C PRO A 175 11.74 9.21 -14.87
N ASN A 176 10.70 8.86 -15.64
CA ASN A 176 9.30 9.18 -15.31
C ASN A 176 8.64 8.13 -14.40
N ILE A 177 9.34 7.05 -14.09
CA ILE A 177 8.88 5.98 -13.20
C ILE A 177 9.68 6.06 -11.90
N VAL A 178 9.04 6.51 -10.84
CA VAL A 178 9.65 6.71 -9.53
C VAL A 178 8.92 5.96 -8.41
N GLN A 179 7.85 5.24 -8.76
CA GLN A 179 7.04 4.49 -7.81
C GLN A 179 6.58 3.16 -8.40
N LEU A 180 6.46 2.19 -7.54
CA LEU A 180 6.08 0.81 -7.86
C LEU A 180 4.69 0.71 -8.53
N ASN A 181 3.73 1.52 -8.11
CA ASN A 181 2.40 1.51 -8.70
C ASN A 181 2.36 2.08 -10.14
N GLN A 182 3.37 2.85 -10.55
CA GLN A 182 3.49 3.37 -11.91
C GLN A 182 3.88 2.27 -12.89
N LEU A 183 4.70 1.29 -12.48
CA LEU A 183 5.05 0.13 -13.30
C LEU A 183 3.82 -0.68 -13.73
N ALA A 184 2.83 -0.80 -12.86
CA ALA A 184 1.60 -1.54 -13.15
C ALA A 184 0.70 -0.88 -14.22
N ARG A 185 0.98 0.37 -14.59
CA ARG A 185 0.25 1.11 -15.64
C ARG A 185 0.85 0.89 -17.02
N ILE A 186 2.03 0.27 -17.10
CA ILE A 186 2.73 0.05 -18.37
C ILE A 186 2.09 -1.15 -19.08
N GLN A 187 1.68 -0.93 -20.31
CA GLN A 187 1.08 -1.98 -21.14
C GLN A 187 2.02 -3.20 -21.25
N GLY A 188 1.50 -4.37 -20.89
CA GLY A 188 2.22 -5.64 -20.95
C GLY A 188 3.06 -5.95 -19.70
N ILE A 189 3.04 -5.11 -18.66
CA ILE A 189 3.53 -5.46 -17.34
C ILE A 189 2.32 -5.85 -16.48
N GLY A 190 2.17 -7.14 -16.22
CA GLY A 190 1.10 -7.66 -15.38
C GLY A 190 1.47 -7.66 -13.90
N ILE A 191 0.45 -7.57 -13.02
CA ILE A 191 0.66 -7.59 -11.56
C ILE A 191 1.42 -8.85 -11.11
N LYS A 192 1.12 -10.02 -11.70
CA LYS A 192 1.84 -11.27 -11.39
C LYS A 192 3.34 -11.21 -11.76
N THR A 193 3.70 -10.46 -12.79
CA THR A 193 5.12 -10.23 -13.14
C THR A 193 5.78 -9.38 -12.06
N LEU A 194 5.14 -8.31 -11.63
CA LEU A 194 5.64 -7.45 -10.56
C LEU A 194 5.76 -8.22 -9.24
N GLU A 195 4.77 -8.99 -8.84
CA GLU A 195 4.82 -9.82 -7.62
C GLU A 195 6.05 -10.70 -7.58
N LYS A 196 6.32 -11.44 -8.66
CA LYS A 196 7.46 -12.34 -8.71
C LYS A 196 8.80 -11.60 -8.63
N ILE A 197 8.93 -10.49 -9.35
CA ILE A 197 10.16 -9.68 -9.36
C ILE A 197 10.37 -9.02 -7.99
N PHE A 198 9.35 -8.37 -7.44
CA PHE A 198 9.47 -7.69 -6.15
C PHE A 198 9.66 -8.69 -4.99
N SER A 199 9.02 -9.85 -5.02
CA SER A 199 9.23 -10.90 -4.03
C SER A 199 10.66 -11.44 -4.08
N LEU A 200 11.22 -11.68 -5.28
CA LEU A 200 12.60 -12.13 -5.44
C LEU A 200 13.58 -11.06 -4.94
N ALA A 201 13.37 -9.78 -5.31
CA ALA A 201 14.20 -8.68 -4.85
C ALA A 201 14.20 -8.56 -3.31
N GLN A 202 13.02 -8.59 -2.69
CA GLN A 202 12.91 -8.53 -1.22
C GLN A 202 13.62 -9.70 -0.54
N SER A 203 13.45 -10.92 -1.05
CA SER A 203 14.13 -12.12 -0.51
C SER A 203 15.66 -12.02 -0.62
N SER A 204 16.16 -11.47 -1.71
CA SER A 204 17.60 -11.26 -1.93
C SER A 204 18.16 -10.19 -1.00
N LEU A 205 17.45 -9.08 -0.83
CA LEU A 205 17.87 -7.96 0.04
C LEU A 205 17.86 -8.33 1.54
N VAL A 206 17.01 -9.27 1.96
CA VAL A 206 16.99 -9.78 3.35
C VAL A 206 18.17 -10.71 3.62
N ASN A 207 18.65 -11.43 2.62
CA ASN A 207 19.73 -12.41 2.74
C ASN A 207 21.14 -11.79 2.57
N GLU A 208 21.28 -10.53 2.23
CA GLU A 208 22.58 -9.84 2.27
C GLU A 208 23.00 -9.62 3.73
N PRO A 209 24.22 -10.02 4.14
CA PRO A 209 24.68 -9.85 5.51
C PRO A 209 24.75 -8.36 5.86
N ASN A 210 23.94 -7.93 6.81
CA ASN A 210 23.83 -6.64 7.47
C ASN A 210 24.90 -5.59 7.12
N MET A 211 24.54 -4.62 6.32
CA MET A 211 25.06 -3.26 6.50
C MET A 211 24.15 -2.54 7.52
N THR A 212 24.70 -2.40 8.72
CA THR A 212 24.29 -1.60 9.89
C THR A 212 22.90 -0.97 9.94
N ALA A 213 22.17 -1.36 10.99
CA ALA A 213 20.84 -0.91 11.44
C ALA A 213 20.74 0.61 11.80
N GLY A 214 21.59 1.46 11.25
CA GLY A 214 21.69 2.89 11.60
C GLY A 214 21.05 3.88 10.62
N GLN A 215 20.59 3.45 9.46
CA GLN A 215 20.09 4.37 8.42
C GLN A 215 18.62 4.18 8.00
N GLN A 216 17.86 3.32 8.66
CA GLN A 216 16.47 3.04 8.28
C GLN A 216 15.43 4.06 8.78
N SER A 217 15.83 5.11 9.51
CA SER A 217 14.88 6.04 10.16
C SER A 217 14.73 7.41 9.50
N LEU A 218 15.31 7.69 8.33
CA LEU A 218 15.46 9.06 7.82
C LEU A 218 14.82 9.41 6.47
N LEU A 219 14.07 8.53 5.81
CA LEU A 219 13.53 8.83 4.48
C LEU A 219 12.00 8.77 4.36
N TRP A 220 11.28 9.35 5.31
CA TRP A 220 9.88 9.69 5.12
C TRP A 220 9.60 11.11 5.63
N LYS A 221 10.16 12.10 4.96
CA LYS A 221 9.77 13.51 5.12
C LYS A 221 9.37 14.07 3.77
N SER A 222 8.08 14.02 3.45
CA SER A 222 7.51 14.90 2.45
C SER A 222 6.19 15.46 2.97
N SER A 223 6.18 16.77 3.20
CA SER A 223 5.06 17.69 3.38
C SER A 223 3.92 17.21 4.30
N SER A 224 4.18 17.20 5.60
CA SER A 224 3.14 17.25 6.62
C SER A 224 2.44 18.62 6.55
N VAL A 225 1.18 18.65 6.19
CA VAL A 225 0.32 19.79 6.52
C VAL A 225 0.00 19.69 8.00
N SER A 226 0.85 20.29 8.82
CA SER A 226 0.62 20.45 10.24
C SER A 226 -0.51 21.46 10.42
N SER A 227 -1.70 21.02 10.77
CA SER A 227 -2.70 21.87 11.36
C SER A 227 -2.28 22.13 12.81
N LYS A 228 -1.55 23.23 13.03
CA LYS A 228 -1.37 23.78 14.38
C LYS A 228 -2.73 24.13 14.94
N LYS A 229 -3.06 23.56 16.10
CA LYS A 229 -4.15 24.06 16.96
C LYS A 229 -3.85 25.52 17.32
N ALA A 230 -4.79 26.43 17.00
CA ALA A 230 -4.99 27.67 17.69
C ALA A 230 -5.97 27.45 18.83
#